data_961d5cde14e200b338d87f8244cbaacb
#
_entry.id   961d5cde14e200b338d87f8244cbaacb
#
_cell.length_a   1.000
_cell.length_b   1.000
_cell.length_c   1.000
_cell.angle_alpha   90.00
_cell.angle_beta   90.00
_cell.angle_gamma   90.00
#
_symmetry.space_group_name_H-M   'P 1'
#
loop_
_entity.id
_entity.type
_entity.pdbx_description
1 polymer ?
#
loop_
_entity_poly.entity_id
_entity_poly.type
_entity_poly.pdbx_seq_one_letter_code
_entity_poly.pdbx_strand_id
1 'polypeptide(L)'
;MTNTGNTPQKPKQKSFASNVLLILIAQVAVKVLGMLYRMVITNIDGFGDAGNGFYSAGYQVYILLLAISSVGIPNAIAKLISEKTALSDYGGARKIFRTALCIFAGIGTVLSAALFLLADPIAHYVLHLDGAGYTLAALAPSIFFVCISSVFRGYFSGTNQMKVMSASQVIEQAFKSTLTIVFVLAAVGMAPEIMSAYANSATTVATICGALYLTFAYLRRKKNFPAAQKAGIKKDFFPTAKKILALAVPISLCSVISAINRMVDTATITRGIE
;
A
#
# COMPACT_ATOMS: atom_id res chain seq x y z
N MET A 1 -24.47 38.24 40.57
CA MET A 1 -24.82 37.09 39.69
C MET A 1 -24.00 37.26 38.42
N THR A 2 -22.83 36.71 38.37
CA THR A 2 -21.87 36.85 37.27
C THR A 2 -21.96 35.64 36.37
N ASN A 3 -22.50 35.89 35.17
CA ASN A 3 -22.65 34.89 34.11
C ASN A 3 -21.32 34.69 33.42
N THR A 4 -20.60 33.61 33.76
CA THR A 4 -19.33 33.23 33.11
C THR A 4 -19.66 32.60 31.74
N GLY A 5 -19.48 33.41 30.69
CA GLY A 5 -19.64 32.99 29.29
C GLY A 5 -18.68 31.86 28.93
N ASN A 6 -19.30 30.74 28.61
CA ASN A 6 -18.61 29.55 28.06
C ASN A 6 -18.33 29.81 26.58
N THR A 7 -17.16 30.36 26.27
CA THR A 7 -16.66 30.54 24.90
C THR A 7 -16.37 29.16 24.29
N PRO A 8 -16.97 28.81 23.14
CA PRO A 8 -16.69 27.54 22.47
C PRO A 8 -15.20 27.52 22.04
N GLN A 9 -14.43 26.60 22.60
CA GLN A 9 -13.04 26.38 22.21
C GLN A 9 -12.97 26.01 20.73
N LYS A 10 -12.37 26.88 19.90
CA LYS A 10 -12.02 26.58 18.52
C LYS A 10 -11.18 25.29 18.46
N PRO A 11 -11.54 24.30 17.65
CA PRO A 11 -10.75 23.07 17.50
C PRO A 11 -9.35 23.44 17.02
N LYS A 12 -8.34 22.87 17.70
CA LYS A 12 -6.92 23.19 17.60
C LYS A 12 -6.41 23.04 16.16
N GLN A 13 -6.26 24.11 15.43
CA GLN A 13 -5.62 24.21 14.13
C GLN A 13 -4.18 23.60 14.14
N LYS A 14 -3.51 23.62 15.29
CA LYS A 14 -2.22 22.95 15.55
C LYS A 14 -2.24 21.43 15.30
N SER A 15 -3.38 20.77 15.47
CA SER A 15 -3.49 19.30 15.27
C SER A 15 -3.43 18.90 13.80
N PHE A 16 -4.01 19.67 12.89
CA PHE A 16 -4.01 19.37 11.45
C PHE A 16 -2.61 19.54 10.84
N ALA A 17 -1.98 20.69 11.03
CA ALA A 17 -0.64 20.97 10.52
C ALA A 17 0.40 19.95 11.05
N SER A 18 0.32 19.58 12.34
CA SER A 18 1.17 18.56 12.95
C SER A 18 0.97 17.18 12.30
N ASN A 19 -0.26 16.81 11.96
CA ASN A 19 -0.54 15.53 11.28
C ASN A 19 -0.02 15.51 9.84
N VAL A 20 -0.15 16.63 9.11
CA VAL A 20 0.41 16.77 7.75
C VAL A 20 1.94 16.70 7.78
N LEU A 21 2.58 17.43 8.69
CA LEU A 21 4.03 17.40 8.85
C LEU A 21 4.54 15.99 9.16
N LEU A 22 3.85 15.25 10.02
CA LEU A 22 4.20 13.86 10.35
C LEU A 22 4.12 12.93 9.15
N ILE A 23 3.11 13.11 8.28
CA ILE A 23 3.00 12.34 7.03
C ILE A 23 4.17 12.66 6.11
N LEU A 24 4.52 13.95 5.95
CA LEU A 24 5.64 14.37 5.11
C LEU A 24 6.97 13.80 5.61
N ILE A 25 7.25 13.87 6.90
CA ILE A 25 8.47 13.28 7.51
C ILE A 25 8.50 11.77 7.26
N ALA A 26 7.38 11.07 7.46
CA ALA A 26 7.28 9.64 7.21
C ALA A 26 7.56 9.30 5.74
N GLN A 27 7.03 10.07 4.79
CA GLN A 27 7.27 9.87 3.36
C GLN A 27 8.74 10.10 2.97
N VAL A 28 9.39 11.12 3.54
CA VAL A 28 10.83 11.35 3.34
C VAL A 28 11.64 10.18 3.90
N ALA A 29 11.36 9.74 5.11
CA ALA A 29 12.04 8.60 5.72
C ALA A 29 11.91 7.32 4.88
N VAL A 30 10.71 7.03 4.38
CA VAL A 30 10.45 5.89 3.49
C VAL A 30 11.30 5.97 2.22
N LYS A 31 11.42 7.15 1.59
CA LYS A 31 12.23 7.34 0.38
C LYS A 31 13.72 7.21 0.65
N VAL A 32 14.22 7.79 1.74
CA VAL A 32 15.63 7.69 2.15
C VAL A 32 16.01 6.23 2.42
N LEU A 33 15.19 5.51 3.21
CA LEU A 33 15.40 4.08 3.45
C LEU A 33 15.38 3.28 2.15
N GLY A 34 14.47 3.64 1.22
CA GLY A 34 14.36 3.01 -0.10
C GLY A 34 15.59 3.20 -0.97
N MET A 35 16.23 4.37 -0.91
CA MET A 35 17.47 4.65 -1.63
C MET A 35 18.65 3.90 -1.00
N LEU A 36 18.78 3.96 0.32
CA LEU A 36 19.92 3.38 1.04
C LEU A 36 20.03 1.87 0.84
N TYR A 37 18.94 1.11 1.04
CA TYR A 37 19.03 -0.34 0.87
C TYR A 37 19.34 -0.72 -0.57
N ARG A 38 18.86 0.04 -1.55
CA ARG A 38 19.10 -0.22 -2.96
C ARG A 38 20.58 -0.04 -3.32
N MET A 39 21.22 1.01 -2.78
CA MET A 39 22.67 1.21 -2.91
C MET A 39 23.46 0.03 -2.32
N VAL A 40 23.02 -0.48 -1.17
CA VAL A 40 23.69 -1.61 -0.52
C VAL A 40 23.57 -2.87 -1.35
N ILE A 41 22.36 -3.27 -1.79
CA ILE A 41 22.17 -4.54 -2.50
C ILE A 41 22.86 -4.57 -3.87
N THR A 42 22.97 -3.43 -4.55
CA THR A 42 23.65 -3.36 -5.87
C THR A 42 25.15 -3.60 -5.74
N ASN A 43 25.74 -3.35 -4.58
CA ASN A 43 27.14 -3.60 -4.29
C ASN A 43 27.44 -4.99 -3.69
N ILE A 44 26.43 -5.86 -3.57
CA ILE A 44 26.63 -7.24 -3.09
C ILE A 44 27.12 -8.11 -4.25
N ASP A 45 28.17 -8.90 -4.00
CA ASP A 45 28.75 -9.83 -4.98
C ASP A 45 27.69 -10.79 -5.54
N GLY A 46 27.66 -10.94 -6.86
CA GLY A 46 26.73 -11.79 -7.58
C GLY A 46 25.35 -11.16 -7.85
N PHE A 47 24.94 -10.09 -7.15
CA PHE A 47 23.71 -9.35 -7.45
C PHE A 47 23.96 -8.34 -8.59
N GLY A 48 24.83 -7.36 -8.39
CA GLY A 48 25.28 -6.40 -9.39
C GLY A 48 24.18 -5.80 -10.28
N ASP A 49 24.55 -5.48 -11.52
CA ASP A 49 23.63 -4.91 -12.50
C ASP A 49 22.61 -5.94 -13.01
N ALA A 50 22.99 -7.20 -13.18
CA ALA A 50 22.08 -8.25 -13.64
C ALA A 50 20.96 -8.51 -12.63
N GLY A 51 21.29 -8.72 -11.35
CA GLY A 51 20.30 -8.88 -10.29
C GLY A 51 19.40 -7.66 -10.14
N ASN A 52 19.97 -6.44 -10.24
CA ASN A 52 19.19 -5.20 -10.22
C ASN A 52 18.26 -5.07 -11.44
N GLY A 53 18.65 -5.59 -12.59
CA GLY A 53 17.83 -5.69 -13.81
C GLY A 53 16.56 -6.52 -13.56
N PHE A 54 16.72 -7.78 -13.11
CA PHE A 54 15.61 -8.67 -12.76
C PHE A 54 14.74 -8.10 -11.64
N TYR A 55 15.36 -7.54 -10.59
CA TYR A 55 14.67 -6.88 -9.50
C TYR A 55 13.77 -5.75 -9.99
N SER A 56 14.33 -4.87 -10.83
CA SER A 56 13.63 -3.68 -11.33
C SER A 56 12.51 -4.03 -12.30
N ALA A 57 12.75 -5.00 -13.21
CA ALA A 57 11.77 -5.44 -14.18
C ALA A 57 10.52 -6.02 -13.50
N GLY A 58 10.68 -6.95 -12.57
CA GLY A 58 9.56 -7.50 -11.81
C GLY A 58 8.86 -6.44 -10.94
N TYR A 59 9.63 -5.55 -10.33
CA TYR A 59 9.10 -4.48 -9.49
C TYR A 59 8.30 -3.42 -10.28
N GLN A 60 8.61 -3.18 -11.56
CA GLN A 60 7.81 -2.28 -12.41
C GLN A 60 6.41 -2.82 -12.67
N VAL A 61 6.27 -4.10 -12.98
CA VAL A 61 4.94 -4.76 -13.11
C VAL A 61 4.16 -4.65 -11.79
N TYR A 62 4.84 -4.91 -10.68
CA TYR A 62 4.25 -4.76 -9.35
C TYR A 62 3.77 -3.32 -9.08
N ILE A 63 4.54 -2.29 -9.45
CA ILE A 63 4.15 -0.88 -9.27
C ILE A 63 2.87 -0.55 -10.06
N LEU A 64 2.68 -1.09 -11.26
CA LEU A 64 1.45 -0.89 -12.03
C LEU A 64 0.24 -1.43 -11.28
N LEU A 65 0.32 -2.66 -10.78
CA LEU A 65 -0.74 -3.27 -9.98
C LEU A 65 -0.95 -2.54 -8.65
N LEU A 66 0.14 -2.07 -8.04
CA LEU A 66 0.10 -1.25 -6.84
C LEU A 66 -0.58 0.10 -7.07
N ALA A 67 -0.41 0.73 -8.23
CA ALA A 67 -1.03 2.02 -8.56
C ALA A 67 -2.57 1.94 -8.49
N ILE A 68 -3.14 0.79 -8.83
CA ILE A 68 -4.59 0.54 -8.73
C ILE A 68 -5.03 0.53 -7.25
N SER A 69 -4.25 -0.09 -6.37
CA SER A 69 -4.64 -0.37 -4.99
C SER A 69 -4.12 0.63 -3.96
N SER A 70 -3.00 1.33 -4.23
CA SER A 70 -2.32 2.12 -3.19
C SER A 70 -2.82 3.55 -3.03
N VAL A 71 -3.45 4.13 -4.04
CA VAL A 71 -3.91 5.54 -4.03
C VAL A 71 -5.43 5.64 -4.07
N GLY A 72 -6.07 4.97 -5.02
CA GLY A 72 -7.52 5.06 -5.23
C GLY A 72 -8.32 4.51 -4.06
N ILE A 73 -7.95 3.32 -3.59
CA ILE A 73 -8.65 2.61 -2.51
C ILE A 73 -8.62 3.40 -1.19
N PRO A 74 -7.45 3.80 -0.65
CA PRO A 74 -7.41 4.51 0.63
C PRO A 74 -8.15 5.84 0.57
N ASN A 75 -8.03 6.60 -0.52
CA ASN A 75 -8.66 7.91 -0.65
C ASN A 75 -10.19 7.82 -0.74
N ALA A 76 -10.72 6.87 -1.51
CA ALA A 76 -12.15 6.63 -1.60
C ALA A 76 -12.75 6.22 -0.24
N ILE A 77 -12.09 5.31 0.45
CA ILE A 77 -12.52 4.83 1.78
C ILE A 77 -12.40 5.95 2.81
N ALA A 78 -11.31 6.71 2.81
CA ALA A 78 -11.12 7.83 3.72
C ALA A 78 -12.21 8.88 3.56
N LYS A 79 -12.58 9.24 2.33
CA LYS A 79 -13.67 10.17 2.05
C LYS A 79 -14.99 9.66 2.62
N LEU A 80 -15.41 8.45 2.28
CA LEU A 80 -16.68 7.88 2.72
C LEU A 80 -16.76 7.72 4.24
N ILE A 81 -15.66 7.33 4.88
CA ILE A 81 -15.59 7.17 6.34
C ILE A 81 -15.58 8.53 7.02
N SER A 82 -14.87 9.54 6.50
CA SER A 82 -14.86 10.88 7.08
C SER A 82 -16.22 11.54 7.02
N GLU A 83 -16.98 11.38 5.92
CA GLU A 83 -18.36 11.83 5.79
C GLU A 83 -19.25 11.22 6.90
N LYS A 84 -19.16 9.91 7.12
CA LYS A 84 -19.92 9.21 8.16
C LYS A 84 -19.50 9.61 9.59
N THR A 85 -18.20 9.79 9.78
CA THR A 85 -17.65 10.20 11.08
C THR A 85 -18.07 11.64 11.43
N ALA A 86 -18.10 12.55 10.45
CA ALA A 86 -18.57 13.92 10.63
C ALA A 86 -20.04 13.99 11.07
N LEU A 87 -20.86 13.03 10.61
CA LEU A 87 -22.26 12.87 11.00
C LEU A 87 -22.43 12.03 12.28
N SER A 88 -21.35 11.69 12.99
CA SER A 88 -21.36 10.79 14.15
C SER A 88 -21.93 9.38 13.87
N ASP A 89 -22.06 8.99 12.59
CA ASP A 89 -22.53 7.68 12.15
C ASP A 89 -21.40 6.66 12.15
N TYR A 90 -20.94 6.27 13.33
CA TYR A 90 -19.89 5.26 13.49
C TYR A 90 -20.31 3.87 13.00
N GLY A 91 -21.62 3.59 12.98
CA GLY A 91 -22.19 2.36 12.41
C GLY A 91 -21.99 2.28 10.91
N GLY A 92 -22.34 3.36 10.21
CA GLY A 92 -22.11 3.52 8.77
C GLY A 92 -20.64 3.48 8.39
N ALA A 93 -19.77 4.14 9.16
CA ALA A 93 -18.32 4.09 8.94
C ALA A 93 -17.76 2.65 9.04
N ARG A 94 -18.18 1.88 10.07
CA ARG A 94 -17.80 0.47 10.23
C ARG A 94 -18.33 -0.42 9.11
N LYS A 95 -19.55 -0.13 8.62
CA LYS A 95 -20.15 -0.84 7.50
C LYS A 95 -19.34 -0.62 6.22
N ILE A 96 -18.99 0.64 5.90
CA ILE A 96 -18.13 0.97 4.75
C ILE A 96 -16.80 0.22 4.85
N PHE A 97 -16.13 0.26 6.01
CA PHE A 97 -14.86 -0.44 6.23
C PHE A 97 -14.98 -1.95 5.97
N ARG A 98 -15.99 -2.63 6.54
CA ARG A 98 -16.17 -4.07 6.37
C ARG A 98 -16.51 -4.45 4.93
N THR A 99 -17.36 -3.67 4.27
CA THR A 99 -17.70 -3.89 2.86
C THR A 99 -16.46 -3.70 1.97
N ALA A 100 -15.67 -2.65 2.21
CA ALA A 100 -14.43 -2.42 1.51
C ALA A 100 -13.43 -3.58 1.74
N LEU A 101 -13.29 -4.05 2.98
CA LEU A 101 -12.39 -5.15 3.29
C LEU A 101 -12.76 -6.44 2.53
N CYS A 102 -14.04 -6.79 2.47
CA CYS A 102 -14.50 -7.96 1.70
C CYS A 102 -14.23 -7.80 0.19
N ILE A 103 -14.54 -6.64 -0.39
CA ILE A 103 -14.33 -6.38 -1.83
C ILE A 103 -12.85 -6.44 -2.18
N PHE A 104 -12.04 -5.69 -1.47
CA PHE A 104 -10.62 -5.58 -1.80
C PHE A 104 -9.79 -6.79 -1.36
N ALA A 105 -10.26 -7.58 -0.39
CA ALA A 105 -9.72 -8.91 -0.14
C ALA A 105 -9.98 -9.84 -1.34
N GLY A 106 -11.19 -9.85 -1.88
CA GLY A 106 -11.52 -10.62 -3.08
C GLY A 106 -10.71 -10.20 -4.30
N ILE A 107 -10.67 -8.89 -4.59
CA ILE A 107 -9.88 -8.33 -5.71
C ILE A 107 -8.39 -8.64 -5.51
N GLY A 108 -7.86 -8.43 -4.31
CA GLY A 108 -6.46 -8.72 -3.99
C GLY A 108 -6.10 -10.18 -4.17
N THR A 109 -6.99 -11.10 -3.78
CA THR A 109 -6.80 -12.55 -4.00
C THR A 109 -6.75 -12.88 -5.48
N VAL A 110 -7.69 -12.36 -6.28
CA VAL A 110 -7.74 -12.60 -7.73
C VAL A 110 -6.50 -12.05 -8.42
N LEU A 111 -6.10 -10.81 -8.11
CA LEU A 111 -4.91 -10.19 -8.70
C LEU A 111 -3.62 -10.89 -8.29
N SER A 112 -3.51 -11.29 -7.01
CA SER A 112 -2.37 -12.07 -6.51
C SER A 112 -2.25 -13.42 -7.20
N ALA A 113 -3.36 -14.16 -7.30
CA ALA A 113 -3.39 -15.43 -8.00
C ALA A 113 -3.10 -15.28 -9.50
N ALA A 114 -3.67 -14.26 -10.14
CA ALA A 114 -3.42 -13.96 -11.55
C ALA A 114 -1.94 -13.64 -11.80
N LEU A 115 -1.31 -12.78 -10.97
CA LEU A 115 0.11 -12.48 -11.13
C LEU A 115 0.98 -13.71 -10.88
N PHE A 116 0.62 -14.56 -9.91
CA PHE A 116 1.37 -15.78 -9.62
C PHE A 116 1.33 -16.77 -10.81
N LEU A 117 0.11 -17.00 -11.35
CA LEU A 117 -0.09 -17.92 -12.46
C LEU A 117 0.46 -17.40 -13.79
N LEU A 118 0.49 -16.09 -13.98
CA LEU A 118 0.97 -15.41 -15.19
C LEU A 118 2.41 -14.91 -15.06
N ALA A 119 3.13 -15.26 -13.99
CA ALA A 119 4.48 -14.75 -13.73
C ALA A 119 5.45 -15.07 -14.88
N ASP A 120 5.52 -16.33 -15.29
CA ASP A 120 6.39 -16.77 -16.39
C ASP A 120 5.91 -16.25 -17.77
N PRO A 121 4.63 -16.31 -18.16
CA PRO A 121 4.15 -15.65 -19.37
C PRO A 121 4.45 -14.16 -19.43
N ILE A 122 4.29 -13.42 -18.32
CA ILE A 122 4.60 -11.98 -18.29
C ILE A 122 6.11 -11.76 -18.44
N ALA A 123 6.95 -12.56 -17.77
CA ALA A 123 8.38 -12.47 -17.88
C ALA A 123 8.86 -12.71 -19.33
N HIS A 124 8.33 -13.73 -19.99
CA HIS A 124 8.70 -14.12 -21.34
C HIS A 124 8.18 -13.16 -22.42
N TYR A 125 6.83 -12.94 -22.45
CA TYR A 125 6.18 -12.21 -23.54
C TYR A 125 6.11 -10.69 -23.36
N VAL A 126 6.15 -10.19 -22.12
CA VAL A 126 6.02 -8.75 -21.84
C VAL A 126 7.35 -8.11 -21.49
N LEU A 127 8.11 -8.75 -20.60
CA LEU A 127 9.40 -8.21 -20.15
C LEU A 127 10.57 -8.67 -21.05
N HIS A 128 10.38 -9.72 -21.86
CA HIS A 128 11.44 -10.37 -22.63
C HIS A 128 12.65 -10.75 -21.77
N LEU A 129 12.39 -11.19 -20.54
CA LEU A 129 13.38 -11.48 -19.51
C LEU A 129 12.94 -12.70 -18.68
N ASP A 130 13.25 -13.91 -19.14
CA ASP A 130 12.72 -15.17 -18.61
C ASP A 130 12.95 -15.34 -17.10
N GLY A 131 14.10 -14.98 -16.59
CA GLY A 131 14.41 -15.04 -15.14
C GLY A 131 13.58 -14.10 -14.26
N ALA A 132 12.87 -13.11 -14.83
CA ALA A 132 11.99 -12.21 -14.06
C ALA A 132 10.73 -12.91 -13.52
N GLY A 133 10.38 -14.10 -14.02
CA GLY A 133 9.25 -14.89 -13.54
C GLY A 133 9.35 -15.20 -12.04
N TYR A 134 10.53 -15.61 -11.56
CA TYR A 134 10.78 -15.86 -10.14
C TYR A 134 10.52 -14.62 -9.27
N THR A 135 10.91 -13.44 -9.75
CA THR A 135 10.67 -12.15 -9.08
C THR A 135 9.20 -11.81 -9.01
N LEU A 136 8.46 -12.00 -10.11
CA LEU A 136 7.01 -11.76 -10.17
C LEU A 136 6.25 -12.72 -9.24
N ALA A 137 6.61 -14.00 -9.24
CA ALA A 137 6.01 -14.99 -8.35
C ALA A 137 6.25 -14.65 -6.87
N ALA A 138 7.46 -14.18 -6.52
CA ALA A 138 7.79 -13.74 -5.16
C ALA A 138 7.00 -12.50 -4.71
N LEU A 139 6.65 -11.60 -5.64
CA LEU A 139 5.85 -10.39 -5.38
C LEU A 139 4.34 -10.65 -5.37
N ALA A 140 3.87 -11.70 -6.02
CA ALA A 140 2.44 -11.94 -6.20
C ALA A 140 1.63 -11.94 -4.88
N PRO A 141 2.05 -12.61 -3.79
CA PRO A 141 1.29 -12.59 -2.54
C PRO A 141 1.21 -11.21 -1.90
N SER A 142 2.20 -10.32 -2.14
CA SER A 142 2.22 -8.98 -1.57
C SER A 142 1.02 -8.14 -2.00
N ILE A 143 0.47 -8.35 -3.21
CA ILE A 143 -0.67 -7.62 -3.76
C ILE A 143 -1.90 -7.78 -2.86
N PHE A 144 -2.17 -9.00 -2.40
CA PHE A 144 -3.26 -9.25 -1.47
C PHE A 144 -3.11 -8.42 -0.18
N PHE A 145 -1.93 -8.45 0.44
CA PHE A 145 -1.67 -7.74 1.68
C PHE A 145 -1.66 -6.22 1.49
N VAL A 146 -1.23 -5.72 0.32
CA VAL A 146 -1.32 -4.30 -0.02
C VAL A 146 -2.77 -3.85 -0.15
N CYS A 147 -3.65 -4.63 -0.79
CA CYS A 147 -5.07 -4.33 -0.86
C CYS A 147 -5.70 -4.22 0.54
N ILE A 148 -5.41 -5.17 1.41
CA ILE A 148 -5.86 -5.16 2.82
C ILE A 148 -5.33 -3.93 3.56
N SER A 149 -4.02 -3.65 3.48
CA SER A 149 -3.39 -2.50 4.11
C SER A 149 -3.98 -1.18 3.63
N SER A 150 -4.31 -1.08 2.33
CA SER A 150 -4.93 0.10 1.72
C SER A 150 -6.30 0.41 2.31
N VAL A 151 -7.12 -0.63 2.58
CA VAL A 151 -8.41 -0.46 3.26
C VAL A 151 -8.23 0.05 4.68
N PHE A 152 -7.30 -0.53 5.44
CA PHE A 152 -7.00 -0.06 6.80
C PHE A 152 -6.45 1.37 6.81
N ARG A 153 -5.54 1.72 5.89
CA ARG A 153 -5.01 3.09 5.76
C ARG A 153 -6.12 4.08 5.45
N GLY A 154 -7.06 3.73 4.56
CA GLY A 154 -8.24 4.51 4.29
C GLY A 154 -9.13 4.71 5.52
N TYR A 155 -9.33 3.66 6.33
CA TYR A 155 -10.07 3.74 7.58
C TYR A 155 -9.38 4.69 8.59
N PHE A 156 -8.08 4.53 8.82
CA PHE A 156 -7.35 5.37 9.77
C PHE A 156 -7.24 6.82 9.29
N SER A 157 -7.12 7.06 8.00
CA SER A 157 -7.17 8.39 7.40
C SER A 157 -8.55 9.04 7.59
N GLY A 158 -9.63 8.32 7.26
CA GLY A 158 -10.99 8.80 7.40
C GLY A 158 -11.45 9.04 8.84
N THR A 159 -10.81 8.37 9.82
CA THR A 159 -11.01 8.60 11.26
C THR A 159 -9.99 9.57 11.88
N ASN A 160 -9.24 10.31 11.07
CA ASN A 160 -8.22 11.28 11.48
C ASN A 160 -7.10 10.69 12.36
N GLN A 161 -6.77 9.40 12.16
CA GLN A 161 -5.71 8.70 12.88
C GLN A 161 -4.44 8.58 12.03
N MET A 162 -3.97 9.72 11.50
CA MET A 162 -2.83 9.81 10.57
C MET A 162 -1.55 9.18 11.11
N LYS A 163 -1.32 9.25 12.43
CA LYS A 163 -0.14 8.64 13.09
C LYS A 163 -0.04 7.14 12.85
N VAL A 164 -1.17 6.41 12.89
CA VAL A 164 -1.17 4.95 12.65
C VAL A 164 -0.87 4.64 11.21
N MET A 165 -1.46 5.41 10.29
CA MET A 165 -1.23 5.28 8.86
C MET A 165 0.26 5.50 8.51
N SER A 166 0.84 6.61 8.96
CA SER A 166 2.25 6.95 8.70
C SER A 166 3.21 5.94 9.35
N ALA A 167 2.93 5.53 10.59
CA ALA A 167 3.74 4.51 11.26
C ALA A 167 3.74 3.18 10.50
N SER A 168 2.59 2.77 9.94
CA SER A 168 2.53 1.53 9.14
C SER A 168 3.43 1.56 7.91
N GLN A 169 3.54 2.72 7.24
CA GLN A 169 4.39 2.89 6.06
C GLN A 169 5.88 2.85 6.41
N VAL A 170 6.26 3.51 7.51
CA VAL A 170 7.65 3.49 8.00
C VAL A 170 8.06 2.09 8.44
N ILE A 171 7.19 1.39 9.19
CA ILE A 171 7.42 0.01 9.62
C ILE A 171 7.59 -0.91 8.40
N GLU A 172 6.66 -0.85 7.44
CA GLU A 172 6.73 -1.65 6.22
C GLU A 172 8.02 -1.39 5.45
N GLN A 173 8.44 -0.13 5.29
CA GLN A 173 9.67 0.21 4.60
C GLN A 173 10.91 -0.23 5.38
N ALA A 174 10.94 -0.09 6.70
CA ALA A 174 12.04 -0.55 7.52
C ALA A 174 12.23 -2.07 7.42
N PHE A 175 11.13 -2.84 7.54
CA PHE A 175 11.17 -4.29 7.32
C PHE A 175 11.63 -4.64 5.91
N LYS A 176 11.08 -3.96 4.88
CA LYS A 176 11.48 -4.18 3.49
C LYS A 176 12.97 -3.96 3.32
N SER A 177 13.50 -2.82 3.75
CA SER A 177 14.91 -2.46 3.59
C SER A 177 15.83 -3.47 4.27
N THR A 178 15.54 -3.81 5.53
CA THR A 178 16.36 -4.75 6.30
C THR A 178 16.29 -6.17 5.73
N LEU A 179 15.07 -6.67 5.47
CA LEU A 179 14.90 -8.03 4.95
C LEU A 179 15.44 -8.19 3.53
N THR A 180 15.36 -7.16 2.68
CA THR A 180 15.94 -7.22 1.33
C THR A 180 17.44 -7.45 1.41
N ILE A 181 18.15 -6.72 2.27
CA ILE A 181 19.62 -6.92 2.46
C ILE A 181 19.89 -8.33 3.00
N VAL A 182 19.18 -8.75 4.04
CA VAL A 182 19.37 -10.09 4.64
C VAL A 182 19.11 -11.22 3.62
N PHE A 183 18.06 -11.10 2.83
CA PHE A 183 17.70 -12.14 1.86
C PHE A 183 18.66 -12.19 0.68
N VAL A 184 19.13 -11.03 0.21
CA VAL A 184 20.17 -11.01 -0.84
C VAL A 184 21.48 -11.60 -0.33
N LEU A 185 21.89 -11.27 0.90
CA LEU A 185 23.08 -11.86 1.52
C LEU A 185 22.95 -13.37 1.70
N ALA A 186 21.77 -13.86 2.08
CA ALA A 186 21.50 -15.29 2.19
C ALA A 186 21.51 -16.04 0.85
N ALA A 187 21.30 -15.32 -0.26
CA ALA A 187 21.26 -15.86 -1.62
C ALA A 187 22.60 -15.66 -2.39
N VAL A 188 23.66 -15.13 -1.75
CA VAL A 188 24.97 -14.95 -2.37
C VAL A 188 25.49 -16.30 -2.89
N GLY A 189 25.98 -16.29 -4.14
CA GLY A 189 26.41 -17.50 -4.84
C GLY A 189 25.33 -18.20 -5.67
N MET A 190 24.07 -17.75 -5.59
CA MET A 190 23.01 -18.20 -6.50
C MET A 190 23.00 -17.36 -7.78
N ALA A 191 22.24 -17.82 -8.79
CA ALA A 191 22.02 -17.07 -10.02
C ALA A 191 21.36 -15.71 -9.75
N PRO A 192 21.67 -14.63 -10.50
CA PRO A 192 21.15 -13.27 -10.26
C PRO A 192 19.63 -13.17 -10.25
N GLU A 193 18.93 -13.97 -11.07
CA GLU A 193 17.46 -14.04 -11.09
C GLU A 193 16.90 -14.58 -9.76
N ILE A 194 17.56 -15.57 -9.15
CA ILE A 194 17.16 -16.14 -7.85
C ILE A 194 17.45 -15.13 -6.74
N MET A 195 18.63 -14.51 -6.74
CA MET A 195 18.94 -13.45 -5.77
C MET A 195 17.92 -12.31 -5.81
N SER A 196 17.45 -11.95 -7.01
CA SER A 196 16.43 -10.96 -7.23
C SER A 196 15.06 -11.39 -6.69
N ALA A 197 14.69 -12.66 -6.85
CA ALA A 197 13.46 -13.20 -6.26
C ALA A 197 13.50 -13.17 -4.73
N TYR A 198 14.64 -13.52 -4.12
CA TYR A 198 14.88 -13.37 -2.68
C TYR A 198 14.74 -11.92 -2.23
N ALA A 199 15.34 -10.97 -2.95
CA ALA A 199 15.23 -9.54 -2.67
C ALA A 199 13.75 -9.06 -2.69
N ASN A 200 12.97 -9.51 -3.67
CA ASN A 200 11.57 -9.13 -3.82
C ASN A 200 10.63 -9.87 -2.86
N SER A 201 10.97 -11.08 -2.40
CA SER A 201 10.21 -11.79 -1.37
C SER A 201 10.21 -11.01 -0.03
N ALA A 202 11.27 -10.24 0.25
CA ALA A 202 11.31 -9.31 1.37
C ALA A 202 10.16 -8.28 1.32
N THR A 203 9.75 -7.83 0.13
CA THR A 203 8.59 -6.95 -0.03
C THR A 203 7.30 -7.63 0.43
N THR A 204 7.12 -8.90 0.10
CA THR A 204 5.96 -9.69 0.54
C THR A 204 5.93 -9.82 2.06
N VAL A 205 7.04 -10.15 2.70
CA VAL A 205 7.12 -10.25 4.17
C VAL A 205 6.87 -8.89 4.82
N ALA A 206 7.44 -7.81 4.28
CA ALA A 206 7.25 -6.45 4.79
C ALA A 206 5.78 -6.00 4.71
N THR A 207 5.09 -6.29 3.60
CA THR A 207 3.65 -5.97 3.46
C THR A 207 2.78 -6.77 4.41
N ILE A 208 3.13 -8.03 4.70
CA ILE A 208 2.48 -8.83 5.74
C ILE A 208 2.65 -8.16 7.11
N CYS A 209 3.87 -7.77 7.47
CA CYS A 209 4.14 -7.08 8.75
C CYS A 209 3.35 -5.76 8.85
N GLY A 210 3.28 -4.98 7.78
CA GLY A 210 2.48 -3.75 7.71
C GLY A 210 0.99 -4.01 7.89
N ALA A 211 0.44 -5.04 7.23
CA ALA A 211 -0.96 -5.44 7.37
C ALA A 211 -1.28 -5.95 8.79
N LEU A 212 -0.39 -6.72 9.39
CA LEU A 212 -0.53 -7.19 10.78
C LEU A 212 -0.51 -6.04 11.77
N TYR A 213 0.40 -5.07 11.61
CA TYR A 213 0.45 -3.86 12.44
C TYR A 213 -0.88 -3.08 12.36
N LEU A 214 -1.40 -2.85 11.15
CA LEU A 214 -2.66 -2.13 10.94
C LEU A 214 -3.85 -2.89 11.54
N THR A 215 -3.90 -4.20 11.36
CA THR A 215 -4.93 -5.07 11.94
C THR A 215 -4.89 -5.01 13.47
N PHE A 216 -3.71 -5.12 14.07
CA PHE A 216 -3.52 -5.02 15.51
C PHE A 216 -3.93 -3.64 16.05
N ALA A 217 -3.51 -2.57 15.38
CA ALA A 217 -3.91 -1.21 15.72
C ALA A 217 -5.43 -1.02 15.67
N TYR A 218 -6.09 -1.60 14.67
CA TYR A 218 -7.56 -1.58 14.55
C TYR A 218 -8.23 -2.35 15.69
N LEU A 219 -7.77 -3.57 16.00
CA LEU A 219 -8.35 -4.39 17.06
C LEU A 219 -8.22 -3.74 18.45
N ARG A 220 -7.06 -3.14 18.75
CA ARG A 220 -6.85 -2.39 20.00
C ARG A 220 -7.79 -1.20 20.14
N ARG A 221 -8.03 -0.46 19.04
CA ARG A 221 -8.80 0.79 19.06
C ARG A 221 -10.30 0.58 18.85
N LYS A 222 -10.72 -0.58 18.33
CA LYS A 222 -12.13 -0.93 18.15
C LYS A 222 -12.92 -0.85 19.46
N LYS A 223 -12.30 -1.11 20.61
CA LYS A 223 -12.94 -1.02 21.94
C LYS A 223 -13.29 0.41 22.34
N ASN A 224 -12.59 1.42 21.81
CA ASN A 224 -12.75 2.83 22.17
C ASN A 224 -13.82 3.56 21.32
N PHE A 225 -14.37 2.91 20.31
CA PHE A 225 -15.47 3.47 19.55
C PHE A 225 -16.82 3.05 20.18
N PRO A 226 -17.78 3.96 20.29
CA PRO A 226 -19.12 3.64 20.80
C PRO A 226 -19.67 2.41 20.11
N ALA A 227 -20.37 1.55 20.87
CA ALA A 227 -20.96 0.34 20.32
C ALA A 227 -21.94 0.74 19.20
N ALA A 228 -21.51 0.63 17.95
CA ALA A 228 -22.37 0.87 16.82
C ALA A 228 -23.52 -0.15 16.90
N GLN A 229 -24.76 0.34 16.85
CA GLN A 229 -25.94 -0.52 16.66
C GLN A 229 -25.61 -1.56 15.58
N LYS A 230 -26.02 -2.82 15.82
CA LYS A 230 -25.80 -3.93 14.90
C LYS A 230 -26.54 -3.66 13.57
N ALA A 231 -25.96 -2.81 12.74
CA ALA A 231 -26.47 -2.58 11.39
C ALA A 231 -26.26 -3.88 10.60
N GLY A 232 -27.34 -4.47 10.15
CA GLY A 232 -27.32 -5.70 9.37
C GLY A 232 -26.52 -5.51 8.08
N ILE A 233 -25.38 -6.15 7.99
CA ILE A 233 -24.42 -6.01 6.87
C ILE A 233 -25.03 -6.47 5.55
N LYS A 234 -25.94 -7.46 5.57
CA LYS A 234 -26.46 -8.10 4.36
C LYS A 234 -27.37 -7.23 3.49
N LYS A 235 -28.22 -6.36 4.08
CA LYS A 235 -29.27 -5.61 3.34
C LYS A 235 -28.74 -4.48 2.45
N ASP A 236 -27.53 -3.94 2.72
CA ASP A 236 -27.00 -2.76 2.03
C ASP A 236 -25.54 -2.98 1.52
N PHE A 237 -25.13 -4.24 1.36
CA PHE A 237 -23.79 -4.54 0.84
C PHE A 237 -23.59 -3.97 -0.57
N PHE A 238 -24.48 -4.30 -1.49
CA PHE A 238 -24.40 -3.88 -2.90
C PHE A 238 -24.40 -2.36 -3.09
N PRO A 239 -25.33 -1.57 -2.50
CA PRO A 239 -25.30 -0.12 -2.65
C PRO A 239 -24.06 0.51 -2.03
N THR A 240 -23.55 -0.03 -0.91
CA THR A 240 -22.28 0.44 -0.31
C THR A 240 -21.08 0.09 -1.20
N ALA A 241 -21.04 -1.13 -1.73
CA ALA A 241 -20.02 -1.58 -2.66
C ALA A 241 -19.96 -0.70 -3.91
N LYS A 242 -21.13 -0.40 -4.53
CA LYS A 242 -21.24 0.49 -5.69
C LYS A 242 -20.68 1.89 -5.39
N LYS A 243 -20.98 2.46 -4.22
CA LYS A 243 -20.43 3.77 -3.81
C LYS A 243 -18.91 3.74 -3.66
N ILE A 244 -18.37 2.70 -3.03
CA ILE A 244 -16.92 2.55 -2.84
C ILE A 244 -16.23 2.43 -4.20
N LEU A 245 -16.71 1.56 -5.09
CA LEU A 245 -16.12 1.34 -6.40
C LEU A 245 -16.26 2.57 -7.31
N ALA A 246 -17.41 3.26 -7.28
CA ALA A 246 -17.62 4.48 -8.05
C ALA A 246 -16.64 5.60 -7.70
N LEU A 247 -16.13 5.65 -6.46
CA LEU A 247 -15.09 6.59 -6.05
C LEU A 247 -13.68 6.03 -6.26
N ALA A 248 -13.46 4.75 -5.96
CA ALA A 248 -12.14 4.15 -6.04
C ALA A 248 -11.65 4.02 -7.49
N VAL A 249 -12.51 3.59 -8.43
CA VAL A 249 -12.13 3.34 -9.82
C VAL A 249 -11.58 4.59 -10.53
N PRO A 250 -12.25 5.75 -10.54
CA PRO A 250 -11.72 6.94 -11.19
C PRO A 250 -10.38 7.40 -10.62
N ILE A 251 -10.25 7.38 -9.26
CA ILE A 251 -9.00 7.78 -8.59
C ILE A 251 -7.87 6.81 -8.93
N SER A 252 -8.17 5.51 -8.97
CA SER A 252 -7.19 4.49 -9.37
C SER A 252 -6.76 4.64 -10.83
N LEU A 253 -7.68 4.94 -11.74
CA LEU A 253 -7.37 5.17 -13.16
C LEU A 253 -6.42 6.36 -13.34
N CYS A 254 -6.66 7.48 -12.66
CA CYS A 254 -5.74 8.62 -12.66
C CYS A 254 -4.33 8.21 -12.18
N SER A 255 -4.24 7.35 -11.17
CA SER A 255 -2.97 6.86 -10.64
C SER A 255 -2.24 5.94 -11.63
N VAL A 256 -2.98 5.08 -12.32
CA VAL A 256 -2.44 4.20 -13.38
C VAL A 256 -1.91 5.02 -14.56
N ILE A 257 -2.66 6.00 -15.04
CA ILE A 257 -2.22 6.89 -16.12
C ILE A 257 -0.92 7.61 -15.72
N SER A 258 -0.85 8.11 -14.48
CA SER A 258 0.36 8.75 -13.97
C SER A 258 1.55 7.78 -13.85
N ALA A 259 1.30 6.50 -13.57
CA ALA A 259 2.34 5.47 -13.55
C ALA A 259 2.84 5.13 -14.96
N ILE A 260 1.93 5.01 -15.92
CA ILE A 260 2.25 4.77 -17.34
C ILE A 260 3.07 5.93 -17.89
N ASN A 261 2.67 7.19 -17.64
CA ASN A 261 3.43 8.35 -18.09
C ASN A 261 4.88 8.31 -17.60
N ARG A 262 5.11 8.01 -16.32
CA ARG A 262 6.48 7.86 -15.78
C ARG A 262 7.28 6.75 -16.46
N MET A 263 6.63 5.65 -16.86
CA MET A 263 7.31 4.57 -17.60
C MET A 263 7.68 5.01 -19.00
N VAL A 264 6.79 5.73 -19.70
CA VAL A 264 7.04 6.28 -21.03
C VAL A 264 8.18 7.31 -20.97
N ASP A 265 8.14 8.23 -20.00
CA ASP A 265 9.21 9.23 -19.81
C ASP A 265 10.58 8.55 -19.60
N THR A 266 10.62 7.53 -18.75
CA THR A 266 11.86 6.77 -18.51
C THR A 266 12.36 6.09 -19.78
N ALA A 267 11.48 5.42 -20.52
CA ALA A 267 11.84 4.74 -21.77
C ALA A 267 12.31 5.71 -22.86
N THR A 268 11.69 6.91 -22.93
CA THR A 268 12.06 7.94 -23.91
C THR A 268 13.41 8.57 -23.61
N ILE A 269 13.68 8.86 -22.33
CA ILE A 269 14.97 9.41 -21.90
C ILE A 269 16.10 8.40 -22.16
N THR A 270 15.87 7.11 -21.88
CA THR A 270 16.89 6.08 -22.12
C THR A 270 17.24 5.95 -23.60
N ARG A 271 16.24 6.02 -24.51
CA ARG A 271 16.49 5.98 -25.97
C ARG A 271 17.09 7.28 -26.54
N GLY A 272 16.93 8.40 -25.85
CA GLY A 272 17.48 9.70 -26.29
C GLY A 272 18.93 9.94 -25.86
N ILE A 273 19.50 9.03 -25.07
CA ILE A 273 20.90 9.08 -24.60
C ILE A 273 21.81 8.12 -25.43
N GLU A 274 21.22 7.18 -26.17
CA GLU A 274 21.90 6.37 -27.20
C GLU A 274 22.01 7.15 -28.53
#